data_057cad1cd7b88ef21bd00698c52183e9
#
_entry.id   057cad1cd7b88ef21bd00698c52183e9
#
_cell.length_a   1.000
_cell.length_b   1.000
_cell.length_c   1.000
_cell.angle_alpha   90.00
_cell.angle_beta   90.00
_cell.angle_gamma   90.00
#
_symmetry.space_group_name_H-M   'P 1'
#
loop_
_entity.id
_entity.type
_entity.pdbx_description
1 polymer ?
#
loop_
_entity_poly.entity_id
_entity_poly.type
_entity_poly.pdbx_seq_one_letter_code
_entity_poly.pdbx_strand_id
1 'polypeptide(L)'
;KVGEIAEGLIQAGRSPMTPAAVISHATTSEQRTCVGILQDIERRVADAVLTSPAMIVIGDVVRLREQLQFFENQLLWGKRYLVPKIGRKPSRLAALLRAQGAFVQEVTVGEIAGIHALYGAAELADVDMFLFTSQNGVDCFMDNVFASKLDARALGNAKIAAIGSKTAERLKNYGLRADFVPDQYHSDALVPQLKEYMQYTFGNDPFHSVSVWYPTAKNADDILMDDLVEICQCGRLNVYENKACTWNLQDGFSGYDGILFTCASSAERLFGDVSRQEIKELEKSTRLYAIGPKSREALEKAGASYVVEASKNTYEGLFHAVLEEGVL
;
A
#
# COMPACT_ATOMS: atom_id res chain seq x y z
N LYS A 1 37.95 -9.54 14.21
CA LYS A 1 37.27 -9.89 15.49
C LYS A 1 36.75 -11.32 15.54
N VAL A 2 36.30 -11.94 14.39
CA VAL A 2 35.82 -13.34 14.40
C VAL A 2 36.97 -14.29 14.74
N GLY A 3 38.17 -14.08 14.12
CA GLY A 3 39.38 -14.85 14.40
C GLY A 3 39.82 -14.76 15.85
N GLU A 4 39.90 -13.55 16.41
CA GLU A 4 40.27 -13.32 17.82
C GLU A 4 39.34 -14.07 18.79
N ILE A 5 38.02 -14.10 18.49
CA ILE A 5 37.04 -14.82 19.31
C ILE A 5 37.26 -16.33 19.20
N ALA A 6 37.44 -16.84 17.97
CA ALA A 6 37.66 -18.25 17.72
C ALA A 6 38.96 -18.75 18.37
N GLU A 7 40.06 -18.03 18.22
CA GLU A 7 41.34 -18.32 18.84
C GLU A 7 41.27 -18.28 20.37
N GLY A 8 40.64 -17.24 20.93
CA GLY A 8 40.48 -17.12 22.39
C GLY A 8 39.68 -18.30 22.99
N LEU A 9 38.66 -18.79 22.26
CA LEU A 9 37.89 -19.95 22.71
C LEU A 9 38.70 -21.27 22.62
N ILE A 10 39.52 -21.42 21.60
CA ILE A 10 40.41 -22.57 21.44
C ILE A 10 41.47 -22.57 22.56
N GLN A 11 42.09 -21.40 22.83
CA GLN A 11 43.03 -21.23 23.93
C GLN A 11 42.39 -21.48 25.31
N ALA A 12 41.09 -21.19 25.48
CA ALA A 12 40.30 -21.50 26.66
C ALA A 12 39.85 -22.96 26.75
N GLY A 13 40.33 -23.85 25.87
CA GLY A 13 40.10 -25.30 25.89
C GLY A 13 38.90 -25.80 25.05
N ARG A 14 38.29 -24.95 24.23
CA ARG A 14 37.29 -25.43 23.25
C ARG A 14 37.98 -26.18 22.11
N SER A 15 37.35 -27.26 21.66
CA SER A 15 37.87 -28.03 20.51
C SER A 15 37.88 -27.15 19.28
N PRO A 16 38.99 -27.11 18.49
CA PRO A 16 39.04 -26.46 17.17
C PRO A 16 37.96 -26.95 16.20
N MET A 17 37.44 -28.17 16.40
CA MET A 17 36.39 -28.79 15.59
C MET A 17 34.97 -28.38 16.05
N THR A 18 34.85 -27.54 17.07
CA THR A 18 33.51 -27.06 17.52
C THR A 18 32.81 -26.31 16.38
N PRO A 19 31.58 -26.66 16.04
CA PRO A 19 30.80 -25.97 15.01
C PRO A 19 30.65 -24.49 15.33
N ALA A 20 30.76 -23.66 14.31
CA ALA A 20 30.59 -22.21 14.40
C ALA A 20 29.84 -21.68 13.18
N ALA A 21 29.00 -20.68 13.37
CA ALA A 21 28.32 -19.98 12.32
C ALA A 21 28.42 -18.45 12.54
N VAL A 22 28.49 -17.70 11.46
CA VAL A 22 28.42 -16.22 11.47
C VAL A 22 27.24 -15.83 10.59
N ILE A 23 26.32 -15.06 11.18
CA ILE A 23 25.11 -14.56 10.54
C ILE A 23 25.25 -13.05 10.43
N SER A 24 25.45 -12.55 9.22
CA SER A 24 25.51 -11.13 8.90
C SER A 24 24.11 -10.61 8.58
N HIS A 25 23.78 -9.39 9.03
CA HIS A 25 22.48 -8.71 8.81
C HIS A 25 21.27 -9.60 9.14
N ALA A 26 21.35 -10.34 10.25
CA ALA A 26 20.30 -11.28 10.68
C ALA A 26 18.91 -10.64 10.67
N THR A 27 17.89 -11.40 10.24
CA THR A 27 16.49 -10.99 10.14
C THR A 27 16.19 -9.89 9.09
N THR A 28 17.12 -9.64 8.19
CA THR A 28 16.92 -8.75 7.05
C THR A 28 17.03 -9.53 5.73
N SER A 29 16.54 -8.96 4.64
CA SER A 29 16.69 -9.53 3.29
C SER A 29 18.16 -9.64 2.82
N GLU A 30 19.06 -8.98 3.53
CA GLU A 30 20.52 -9.04 3.29
C GLU A 30 21.22 -10.09 4.16
N GLN A 31 20.47 -10.86 4.93
CA GLN A 31 21.05 -11.92 5.75
C GLN A 31 21.91 -12.85 4.91
N ARG A 32 23.14 -13.10 5.38
CA ARG A 32 24.04 -14.11 4.83
C ARG A 32 24.60 -14.92 5.99
N THR A 33 24.69 -16.22 5.81
CA THR A 33 25.19 -17.10 6.84
C THR A 33 26.38 -17.90 6.32
N CYS A 34 27.44 -17.92 7.11
CA CYS A 34 28.62 -18.76 6.88
C CYS A 34 28.72 -19.79 8.01
N VAL A 35 28.92 -21.04 7.67
CA VAL A 35 29.06 -22.16 8.61
C VAL A 35 30.42 -22.81 8.48
N GLY A 36 31.02 -23.14 9.59
CA GLY A 36 32.33 -23.80 9.66
C GLY A 36 32.58 -24.40 11.06
N ILE A 37 33.86 -24.47 11.41
CA ILE A 37 34.36 -24.85 12.73
C ILE A 37 35.22 -23.72 13.29
N LEU A 38 35.51 -23.67 14.58
CA LEU A 38 36.31 -22.60 15.19
C LEU A 38 37.66 -22.44 14.47
N GLN A 39 38.28 -23.51 14.00
CA GLN A 39 39.59 -23.48 13.32
C GLN A 39 39.56 -22.74 11.97
N ASP A 40 38.43 -22.77 11.24
CA ASP A 40 38.35 -22.25 9.86
C ASP A 40 37.34 -21.12 9.64
N ILE A 41 36.58 -20.78 10.69
CA ILE A 41 35.46 -19.82 10.55
C ILE A 41 35.92 -18.42 10.10
N GLU A 42 37.11 -17.96 10.54
CA GLU A 42 37.65 -16.66 10.11
C GLU A 42 37.86 -16.59 8.61
N ARG A 43 38.57 -17.61 8.08
CA ARG A 43 38.83 -17.73 6.63
C ARG A 43 37.52 -17.80 5.86
N ARG A 44 36.57 -18.64 6.30
CA ARG A 44 35.28 -18.80 5.63
C ARG A 44 34.47 -17.51 5.63
N VAL A 45 34.49 -16.72 6.69
CA VAL A 45 33.84 -15.41 6.77
C VAL A 45 34.46 -14.41 5.82
N ALA A 46 35.82 -14.43 5.70
CA ALA A 46 36.53 -13.61 4.74
C ALA A 46 36.21 -13.99 3.29
N ASP A 47 36.24 -15.31 2.97
CA ASP A 47 35.91 -15.83 1.65
C ASP A 47 34.42 -15.49 1.24
N ALA A 48 33.50 -15.51 2.21
CA ALA A 48 32.11 -15.17 1.99
C ALA A 48 31.83 -13.65 2.04
N VAL A 49 32.83 -12.82 2.27
CA VAL A 49 32.75 -11.34 2.32
C VAL A 49 31.64 -10.85 3.28
N LEU A 50 31.50 -11.51 4.44
CA LEU A 50 30.48 -11.11 5.40
C LEU A 50 30.87 -9.82 6.14
N THR A 51 29.91 -8.92 6.30
CA THR A 51 30.10 -7.60 6.92
C THR A 51 29.30 -7.49 8.23
N SER A 52 29.67 -6.49 9.05
CA SER A 52 28.91 -6.13 10.25
C SER A 52 27.62 -5.34 9.86
N PRO A 53 26.56 -5.44 10.65
CA PRO A 53 26.47 -6.17 11.92
C PRO A 53 26.36 -7.69 11.72
N ALA A 54 27.05 -8.45 12.56
CA ALA A 54 27.02 -9.91 12.48
C ALA A 54 26.98 -10.54 13.88
N MET A 55 26.32 -11.69 13.97
CA MET A 55 26.22 -12.52 15.17
C MET A 55 27.03 -13.81 14.97
N ILE A 56 27.70 -14.25 16.02
CA ILE A 56 28.46 -15.52 16.03
C ILE A 56 27.70 -16.52 16.89
N VAL A 57 27.46 -17.70 16.33
CA VAL A 57 26.82 -18.84 17.03
C VAL A 57 27.84 -19.98 17.12
N ILE A 58 28.09 -20.54 18.30
CA ILE A 58 29.14 -21.54 18.52
C ILE A 58 28.58 -22.72 19.30
N GLY A 59 28.90 -23.94 18.83
CA GLY A 59 28.48 -25.19 19.43
C GLY A 59 27.59 -26.03 18.55
N ASP A 60 27.09 -27.16 19.09
CA ASP A 60 26.29 -28.13 18.32
C ASP A 60 24.93 -27.56 17.84
N VAL A 61 24.47 -26.47 18.45
CA VAL A 61 23.27 -25.73 17.98
C VAL A 61 23.40 -25.30 16.52
N VAL A 62 24.61 -25.09 16.02
CA VAL A 62 24.85 -24.74 14.59
C VAL A 62 24.34 -25.83 13.65
N ARG A 63 24.34 -27.09 14.07
CA ARG A 63 23.84 -28.24 13.30
C ARG A 63 22.33 -28.20 13.06
N LEU A 64 21.59 -27.46 13.91
CA LEU A 64 20.15 -27.26 13.74
C LEU A 64 19.81 -26.32 12.58
N ARG A 65 20.81 -25.67 11.98
CA ARG A 65 20.58 -24.72 10.89
C ARG A 65 19.74 -25.32 9.75
N GLU A 66 20.03 -26.56 9.34
CA GLU A 66 19.30 -27.22 8.25
C GLU A 66 17.79 -27.29 8.50
N GLN A 67 17.40 -27.35 9.78
CA GLN A 67 16.00 -27.37 10.21
C GLN A 67 15.43 -25.98 10.49
N LEU A 68 16.29 -24.99 10.84
CA LEU A 68 15.91 -23.67 11.32
C LEU A 68 16.16 -22.53 10.32
N GLN A 69 16.69 -22.82 9.12
CA GLN A 69 16.97 -21.79 8.12
C GLN A 69 15.73 -21.28 7.35
N PHE A 70 14.59 -21.21 8.03
CA PHE A 70 13.31 -20.82 7.43
C PHE A 70 13.35 -19.43 6.79
N PHE A 71 14.21 -18.52 7.25
CA PHE A 71 14.28 -17.16 6.76
C PHE A 71 14.86 -17.08 5.35
N GLU A 72 15.98 -17.78 5.10
CA GLU A 72 16.67 -17.81 3.80
C GLU A 72 15.94 -18.68 2.75
N ASN A 73 14.96 -19.48 3.21
CA ASN A 73 14.12 -20.32 2.34
C ASN A 73 12.79 -19.66 1.95
N GLN A 74 12.59 -18.38 2.29
CA GLN A 74 11.40 -17.65 1.89
C GLN A 74 11.40 -17.37 0.38
N LEU A 75 10.19 -17.37 -0.22
CA LEU A 75 10.02 -17.31 -1.68
C LEU A 75 10.63 -16.06 -2.34
N LEU A 76 10.63 -14.93 -1.63
CA LEU A 76 11.15 -13.66 -2.13
C LEU A 76 12.46 -13.25 -1.46
N TRP A 77 13.14 -14.19 -0.80
CA TRP A 77 14.42 -13.90 -0.17
C TRP A 77 15.46 -13.44 -1.20
N GLY A 78 16.14 -12.35 -0.91
CA GLY A 78 17.12 -11.73 -1.82
C GLY A 78 16.52 -10.84 -2.91
N LYS A 79 15.17 -10.82 -3.04
CA LYS A 79 14.46 -9.92 -3.96
C LYS A 79 14.26 -8.54 -3.37
N ARG A 80 14.29 -7.51 -4.23
CA ARG A 80 14.16 -6.11 -3.86
C ARG A 80 12.98 -5.46 -4.60
N TYR A 81 12.06 -4.87 -3.84
CA TYR A 81 10.89 -4.21 -4.41
C TYR A 81 10.76 -2.77 -3.94
N LEU A 82 10.30 -1.91 -4.85
CA LEU A 82 9.92 -0.54 -4.56
C LEU A 82 8.38 -0.43 -4.55
N VAL A 83 7.83 0.19 -3.51
CA VAL A 83 6.39 0.42 -3.38
C VAL A 83 6.15 1.93 -3.23
N PRO A 84 5.84 2.64 -4.33
CA PRO A 84 5.37 4.02 -4.26
C PRO A 84 3.97 4.07 -3.66
N LYS A 85 3.77 4.96 -2.69
CA LYS A 85 2.52 5.05 -1.94
C LYS A 85 2.05 6.48 -1.73
N ILE A 86 0.75 6.60 -1.50
CA ILE A 86 0.11 7.83 -1.05
C ILE A 86 -0.12 7.75 0.46
N GLY A 87 0.31 8.78 1.18
CA GLY A 87 0.21 8.84 2.63
C GLY A 87 1.39 8.20 3.37
N ARG A 88 1.47 8.49 4.68
CA ARG A 88 2.62 8.12 5.52
C ARG A 88 2.50 6.74 6.16
N LYS A 89 1.31 6.15 6.22
CA LYS A 89 1.10 4.84 6.85
C LYS A 89 1.86 3.75 6.09
N PRO A 90 2.45 2.76 6.79
CA PRO A 90 3.06 1.61 6.15
C PRO A 90 2.10 0.88 5.21
N SER A 91 2.61 0.40 4.08
CA SER A 91 1.83 -0.34 3.11
C SER A 91 1.60 -1.78 3.57
N ARG A 92 0.36 -2.25 3.54
CA ARG A 92 0.04 -3.67 3.77
C ARG A 92 0.71 -4.57 2.72
N LEU A 93 0.80 -4.12 1.47
CA LEU A 93 1.52 -4.84 0.42
C LEU A 93 3.00 -5.03 0.77
N ALA A 94 3.66 -3.96 1.26
CA ALA A 94 5.04 -4.05 1.69
C ALA A 94 5.22 -5.05 2.85
N ALA A 95 4.27 -5.11 3.78
CA ALA A 95 4.28 -6.09 4.86
C ALA A 95 4.18 -7.53 4.32
N LEU A 96 3.30 -7.79 3.34
CA LEU A 96 3.16 -9.11 2.71
C LEU A 96 4.46 -9.55 2.02
N LEU A 97 5.09 -8.66 1.25
CA LEU A 97 6.35 -8.94 0.57
C LEU A 97 7.51 -9.22 1.56
N ARG A 98 7.61 -8.39 2.62
CA ARG A 98 8.62 -8.60 3.68
C ARG A 98 8.42 -9.91 4.43
N ALA A 99 7.18 -10.33 4.65
CA ALA A 99 6.87 -11.61 5.26
C ALA A 99 7.34 -12.82 4.45
N GLN A 100 7.63 -12.63 3.16
CA GLN A 100 8.22 -13.63 2.27
C GLN A 100 9.72 -13.38 1.98
N GLY A 101 10.39 -12.59 2.81
CA GLY A 101 11.84 -12.39 2.76
C GLY A 101 12.34 -11.29 1.82
N ALA A 102 11.44 -10.55 1.17
CA ALA A 102 11.84 -9.47 0.28
C ALA A 102 12.39 -8.25 1.05
N PHE A 103 13.38 -7.58 0.47
CA PHE A 103 13.66 -6.18 0.79
C PHE A 103 12.60 -5.30 0.13
N VAL A 104 11.93 -4.45 0.92
CA VAL A 104 10.92 -3.55 0.38
C VAL A 104 11.21 -2.12 0.84
N GLN A 105 11.50 -1.28 -0.13
CA GLN A 105 11.58 0.16 0.05
C GLN A 105 10.22 0.77 -0.26
N GLU A 106 9.69 1.56 0.68
CA GLU A 106 8.48 2.35 0.46
C GLU A 106 8.88 3.80 0.21
N VAL A 107 8.34 4.40 -0.84
CA VAL A 107 8.52 5.82 -1.13
C VAL A 107 7.17 6.52 -1.13
N THR A 108 7.06 7.58 -0.33
CA THR A 108 5.83 8.40 -0.29
C THR A 108 5.90 9.43 -1.41
N VAL A 109 5.10 9.23 -2.45
CA VAL A 109 5.02 10.12 -3.63
C VAL A 109 3.87 11.11 -3.52
N GLY A 110 3.04 10.98 -2.50
CA GLY A 110 1.95 11.90 -2.23
C GLY A 110 1.36 11.73 -0.85
N GLU A 111 0.60 12.71 -0.42
CA GLU A 111 -0.11 12.71 0.85
C GLU A 111 -1.56 13.16 0.70
N ILE A 112 -2.39 12.68 1.61
CA ILE A 112 -3.76 13.16 1.76
C ILE A 112 -3.72 14.35 2.71
N ALA A 113 -3.99 15.54 2.17
CA ALA A 113 -4.09 16.78 2.94
C ALA A 113 -5.57 17.07 3.16
N GLY A 114 -6.03 17.01 4.41
CA GLY A 114 -7.38 17.41 4.78
C GLY A 114 -7.64 18.89 4.45
N ILE A 115 -8.81 19.20 3.93
CA ILE A 115 -9.30 20.56 3.73
C ILE A 115 -10.25 20.86 4.87
N HIS A 116 -9.87 21.83 5.70
CA HIS A 116 -10.66 22.21 6.85
C HIS A 116 -11.90 23.01 6.44
N ALA A 117 -13.06 22.54 6.90
CA ALA A 117 -14.33 23.20 6.79
C ALA A 117 -15.06 23.09 8.13
N LEU A 118 -15.86 24.08 8.47
CA LEU A 118 -16.74 24.04 9.64
C LEU A 118 -18.19 23.94 9.16
N TYR A 119 -18.95 23.06 9.77
CA TYR A 119 -20.34 22.81 9.43
C TYR A 119 -21.28 23.24 10.55
N GLY A 120 -22.43 23.81 10.19
CA GLY A 120 -23.54 24.03 11.12
C GLY A 120 -24.36 22.76 11.35
N ALA A 121 -24.86 22.54 12.57
CA ALA A 121 -25.71 21.38 12.85
C ALA A 121 -26.99 21.37 12.00
N ALA A 122 -27.61 22.56 11.79
CA ALA A 122 -28.76 22.68 10.91
C ALA A 122 -28.45 22.39 9.47
N GLU A 123 -27.29 22.85 8.98
CA GLU A 123 -26.80 22.58 7.61
C GLU A 123 -26.62 21.08 7.33
N LEU A 124 -26.06 20.34 8.30
CA LEU A 124 -25.91 18.88 8.16
C LEU A 124 -27.26 18.15 8.28
N ALA A 125 -28.18 18.66 9.10
CA ALA A 125 -29.49 18.06 9.28
C ALA A 125 -30.45 18.26 8.09
N ASP A 126 -30.19 19.26 7.24
CA ASP A 126 -30.95 19.53 6.02
C ASP A 126 -30.51 18.67 4.82
N VAL A 127 -29.48 17.83 4.98
CA VAL A 127 -29.02 16.92 3.95
C VAL A 127 -29.80 15.61 4.00
N ASP A 128 -30.35 15.18 2.87
CA ASP A 128 -31.10 13.93 2.77
C ASP A 128 -30.17 12.71 2.66
N MET A 129 -29.00 12.87 2.00
CA MET A 129 -28.06 11.77 1.82
C MET A 129 -26.61 12.24 1.78
N PHE A 130 -25.71 11.49 2.41
CA PHE A 130 -24.27 11.61 2.27
C PHE A 130 -23.73 10.45 1.42
N LEU A 131 -23.01 10.77 0.32
CA LEU A 131 -22.42 9.79 -0.57
C LEU A 131 -20.90 9.73 -0.41
N PHE A 132 -20.37 8.65 0.10
CA PHE A 132 -18.93 8.44 0.29
C PHE A 132 -18.36 7.45 -0.73
N THR A 133 -17.36 7.88 -1.49
CA THR A 133 -16.67 7.05 -2.50
C THR A 133 -15.32 6.52 -2.01
N SER A 134 -14.81 7.02 -0.88
CA SER A 134 -13.50 6.63 -0.37
C SER A 134 -13.42 6.70 1.15
N GLN A 135 -12.52 5.91 1.74
CA GLN A 135 -12.20 5.97 3.17
C GLN A 135 -11.64 7.34 3.58
N ASN A 136 -10.82 7.97 2.73
CA ASN A 136 -10.30 9.31 2.98
C ASN A 136 -11.41 10.37 3.01
N GLY A 137 -12.41 10.23 2.14
CA GLY A 137 -13.59 11.10 2.15
C GLY A 137 -14.36 11.00 3.47
N VAL A 138 -14.54 9.78 3.98
CA VAL A 138 -15.16 9.54 5.30
C VAL A 138 -14.33 10.18 6.41
N ASP A 139 -13.02 9.91 6.46
CA ASP A 139 -12.15 10.40 7.52
C ASP A 139 -12.12 11.92 7.56
N CYS A 140 -11.80 12.56 6.43
CA CYS A 140 -11.67 14.02 6.38
C CYS A 140 -13.00 14.75 6.59
N PHE A 141 -14.12 14.17 6.15
CA PHE A 141 -15.45 14.72 6.45
C PHE A 141 -15.75 14.65 7.95
N MET A 142 -15.55 13.50 8.57
CA MET A 142 -15.78 13.32 10.01
C MET A 142 -14.84 14.17 10.86
N ASP A 143 -13.58 14.33 10.45
CA ASP A 143 -12.63 15.23 11.10
C ASP A 143 -13.16 16.68 11.10
N ASN A 144 -13.78 17.15 10.01
CA ASN A 144 -14.40 18.45 9.91
C ASN A 144 -15.66 18.54 10.78
N VAL A 145 -16.49 17.50 10.86
CA VAL A 145 -17.64 17.43 11.77
C VAL A 145 -17.18 17.58 13.22
N PHE A 146 -16.13 16.86 13.62
CA PHE A 146 -15.57 16.96 14.98
C PHE A 146 -14.92 18.32 15.24
N ALA A 147 -14.20 18.89 14.26
CA ALA A 147 -13.65 20.24 14.35
C ALA A 147 -14.74 21.31 14.56
N SER A 148 -15.96 21.05 14.05
CA SER A 148 -17.15 21.88 14.26
C SER A 148 -17.79 21.70 15.64
N LYS A 149 -17.17 20.92 16.54
CA LYS A 149 -17.70 20.54 17.87
C LYS A 149 -19.03 19.75 17.78
N LEU A 150 -19.22 19.04 16.67
CA LEU A 150 -20.35 18.16 16.41
C LEU A 150 -19.87 16.70 16.44
N ASP A 151 -20.79 15.76 16.38
CA ASP A 151 -20.53 14.34 16.22
C ASP A 151 -21.47 13.71 15.19
N ALA A 152 -21.38 12.39 15.00
CA ALA A 152 -22.18 11.68 14.02
C ALA A 152 -23.70 11.89 14.13
N ARG A 153 -24.20 12.29 15.29
CA ARG A 153 -25.63 12.61 15.52
C ARG A 153 -26.09 13.86 14.76
N ALA A 154 -25.14 14.73 14.39
CA ALA A 154 -25.44 15.92 13.60
C ALA A 154 -25.89 15.62 12.16
N LEU A 155 -25.60 14.41 11.66
CA LEU A 155 -26.09 13.96 10.36
C LEU A 155 -27.59 13.64 10.37
N GLY A 156 -28.23 13.67 11.52
CA GLY A 156 -29.67 13.52 11.68
C GLY A 156 -30.20 12.18 11.15
N ASN A 157 -31.22 12.27 10.29
CA ASN A 157 -31.84 11.12 9.63
C ASN A 157 -31.33 10.90 8.19
N ALA A 158 -30.29 11.63 7.77
CA ALA A 158 -29.73 11.50 6.44
C ALA A 158 -29.34 10.05 6.13
N LYS A 159 -29.62 9.61 4.90
CA LYS A 159 -29.17 8.32 4.41
C LYS A 159 -27.69 8.35 4.11
N ILE A 160 -26.99 7.24 4.32
CA ILE A 160 -25.57 7.12 4.06
C ILE A 160 -25.34 6.10 2.94
N ALA A 161 -24.82 6.57 1.83
CA ALA A 161 -24.41 5.74 0.72
C ALA A 161 -22.87 5.61 0.72
N ALA A 162 -22.38 4.38 0.54
CA ALA A 162 -20.94 4.09 0.46
C ALA A 162 -20.61 3.30 -0.79
N ILE A 163 -19.71 3.82 -1.63
CA ILE A 163 -19.22 3.09 -2.79
C ILE A 163 -18.09 2.17 -2.33
N GLY A 164 -18.43 0.90 -2.18
CA GLY A 164 -17.51 -0.16 -1.81
C GLY A 164 -17.49 -0.54 -0.33
N SER A 165 -17.26 -1.83 -0.12
CA SER A 165 -17.28 -2.46 1.21
C SER A 165 -16.27 -1.83 2.19
N LYS A 166 -15.07 -1.44 1.72
CA LYS A 166 -14.05 -0.79 2.55
C LYS A 166 -14.49 0.60 3.04
N THR A 167 -15.21 1.36 2.22
CA THR A 167 -15.78 2.66 2.60
C THR A 167 -16.91 2.47 3.62
N ALA A 168 -17.79 1.50 3.37
CA ALA A 168 -18.85 1.14 4.31
C ALA A 168 -18.29 0.65 5.66
N GLU A 169 -17.20 -0.10 5.64
CA GLU A 169 -16.52 -0.54 6.86
C GLU A 169 -15.85 0.63 7.61
N ARG A 170 -15.30 1.61 6.87
CA ARG A 170 -14.70 2.80 7.48
C ARG A 170 -15.71 3.64 8.24
N LEU A 171 -16.93 3.77 7.75
CA LEU A 171 -18.04 4.46 8.42
C LEU A 171 -18.36 3.87 9.81
N LYS A 172 -18.23 2.54 9.97
CA LYS A 172 -18.46 1.88 11.28
C LYS A 172 -17.53 2.37 12.38
N ASN A 173 -16.32 2.82 12.04
CA ASN A 173 -15.37 3.36 13.01
C ASN A 173 -15.87 4.69 13.65
N TYR A 174 -16.82 5.34 12.99
CA TYR A 174 -17.48 6.55 13.45
C TYR A 174 -18.90 6.30 14.02
N GLY A 175 -19.27 5.02 14.18
CA GLY A 175 -20.60 4.61 14.65
C GLY A 175 -21.69 4.72 13.56
N LEU A 176 -21.31 4.92 12.30
CA LEU A 176 -22.21 5.05 11.16
C LEU A 176 -22.33 3.73 10.40
N ARG A 177 -23.50 3.46 9.86
CA ARG A 177 -23.76 2.32 9.00
C ARG A 177 -24.29 2.81 7.66
N ALA A 178 -23.70 2.31 6.56
CA ALA A 178 -24.22 2.62 5.23
C ALA A 178 -25.62 1.99 5.04
N ASP A 179 -26.58 2.81 4.59
CA ASP A 179 -27.91 2.38 4.19
C ASP A 179 -27.90 1.78 2.78
N PHE A 180 -26.97 2.26 1.94
CA PHE A 180 -26.80 1.81 0.57
C PHE A 180 -25.33 1.50 0.28
N VAL A 181 -25.09 0.32 -0.29
CA VAL A 181 -23.79 -0.10 -0.85
C VAL A 181 -24.09 -0.81 -2.17
N PRO A 182 -23.61 -0.33 -3.32
CA PRO A 182 -23.91 -0.95 -4.61
C PRO A 182 -23.22 -2.32 -4.74
N ASP A 183 -23.83 -3.21 -5.47
CA ASP A 183 -23.27 -4.55 -5.79
C ASP A 183 -22.10 -4.45 -6.77
N GLN A 184 -22.10 -3.44 -7.65
CA GLN A 184 -21.06 -3.18 -8.63
C GLN A 184 -20.56 -1.74 -8.53
N TYR A 185 -19.23 -1.58 -8.59
CA TYR A 185 -18.54 -0.30 -8.30
C TYR A 185 -18.13 0.49 -9.55
N HIS A 186 -18.49 0.04 -10.75
CA HIS A 186 -18.24 0.78 -11.98
C HIS A 186 -19.32 1.85 -12.17
N SER A 187 -18.92 3.03 -12.65
CA SER A 187 -19.81 4.19 -12.81
C SER A 187 -21.10 3.87 -13.55
N ASP A 188 -21.02 3.09 -14.63
CA ASP A 188 -22.18 2.71 -15.46
C ASP A 188 -23.24 1.89 -14.71
N ALA A 189 -22.86 1.18 -13.67
CA ALA A 189 -23.78 0.37 -12.84
C ALA A 189 -24.17 1.07 -11.54
N LEU A 190 -23.33 1.98 -11.03
CA LEU A 190 -23.54 2.68 -9.77
C LEU A 190 -24.75 3.63 -9.82
N VAL A 191 -24.76 4.50 -10.83
CA VAL A 191 -25.76 5.59 -10.92
C VAL A 191 -27.18 5.03 -11.09
N PRO A 192 -27.45 4.02 -11.94
CA PRO A 192 -28.76 3.36 -11.98
C PRO A 192 -29.20 2.76 -10.65
N GLN A 193 -28.32 2.06 -9.94
CA GLN A 193 -28.63 1.45 -8.64
C GLN A 193 -28.92 2.53 -7.58
N LEU A 194 -28.14 3.62 -7.58
CA LEU A 194 -28.36 4.73 -6.65
C LEU A 194 -29.69 5.42 -6.92
N LYS A 195 -30.03 5.65 -8.19
CA LYS A 195 -31.31 6.22 -8.62
C LYS A 195 -32.50 5.36 -8.14
N GLU A 196 -32.42 4.06 -8.34
CA GLU A 196 -33.46 3.12 -7.87
C GLU A 196 -33.62 3.17 -6.33
N TYR A 197 -32.49 3.16 -5.60
CA TYR A 197 -32.49 3.30 -4.14
C TYR A 197 -33.12 4.62 -3.69
N MET A 198 -32.80 5.74 -4.34
CA MET A 198 -33.34 7.05 -4.03
C MET A 198 -34.85 7.11 -4.32
N GLN A 199 -35.31 6.56 -5.42
CA GLN A 199 -36.75 6.47 -5.75
C GLN A 199 -37.52 5.66 -4.71
N TYR A 200 -36.95 4.53 -4.28
CA TYR A 200 -37.56 3.72 -3.21
C TYR A 200 -37.61 4.44 -1.87
N THR A 201 -36.57 5.19 -1.52
CA THR A 201 -36.39 5.79 -0.20
C THR A 201 -37.11 7.13 -0.08
N PHE A 202 -37.06 7.97 -1.12
CA PHE A 202 -37.53 9.37 -1.10
C PHE A 202 -38.73 9.63 -2.01
N GLY A 203 -39.16 8.63 -2.78
CA GLY A 203 -40.30 8.74 -3.71
C GLY A 203 -39.90 8.88 -5.18
N ASN A 204 -40.90 8.95 -6.07
CA ASN A 204 -40.71 8.82 -7.51
C ASN A 204 -40.07 10.01 -8.24
N ASP A 205 -39.90 11.16 -7.56
CA ASP A 205 -39.19 12.32 -8.14
C ASP A 205 -38.05 12.82 -7.23
N PRO A 206 -36.93 12.08 -7.12
CA PRO A 206 -35.79 12.50 -6.33
C PRO A 206 -35.01 13.66 -6.96
N PHE A 207 -35.19 13.93 -8.26
CA PHE A 207 -34.41 14.89 -9.03
C PHE A 207 -34.48 16.32 -8.49
N HIS A 208 -35.65 16.75 -8.03
CA HIS A 208 -35.82 18.12 -7.51
C HIS A 208 -35.96 18.23 -5.99
N SER A 209 -35.96 17.13 -5.27
CA SER A 209 -36.26 17.12 -3.84
C SER A 209 -35.18 16.53 -2.94
N VAL A 210 -34.23 15.75 -3.48
CA VAL A 210 -33.21 15.08 -2.66
C VAL A 210 -31.90 15.83 -2.69
N SER A 211 -31.50 16.33 -1.52
CA SER A 211 -30.19 16.98 -1.30
C SER A 211 -29.14 15.95 -0.96
N VAL A 212 -28.15 15.79 -1.82
CA VAL A 212 -27.03 14.86 -1.65
C VAL A 212 -25.73 15.62 -1.44
N TRP A 213 -25.02 15.32 -0.36
CA TRP A 213 -23.66 15.80 -0.17
C TRP A 213 -22.65 14.71 -0.52
N TYR A 214 -21.68 15.08 -1.37
CA TYR A 214 -20.62 14.19 -1.90
C TYR A 214 -19.24 14.63 -1.40
N PRO A 215 -18.80 14.16 -0.19
CA PRO A 215 -17.46 14.42 0.31
C PRO A 215 -16.41 13.67 -0.51
N THR A 216 -15.52 14.42 -1.18
CA THR A 216 -14.54 13.85 -2.11
C THR A 216 -13.23 14.63 -2.11
N ALA A 217 -12.26 14.19 -2.92
CA ALA A 217 -11.02 14.92 -3.15
C ALA A 217 -11.27 16.17 -3.99
N LYS A 218 -10.56 17.27 -3.69
CA LYS A 218 -10.57 18.50 -4.50
C LYS A 218 -10.16 18.25 -5.95
N ASN A 219 -9.22 17.33 -6.14
CA ASN A 219 -8.67 16.95 -7.45
C ASN A 219 -9.22 15.60 -7.97
N ALA A 220 -10.42 15.18 -7.53
CA ALA A 220 -11.15 14.09 -8.17
C ALA A 220 -11.71 14.55 -9.51
N ASP A 221 -11.87 13.59 -10.45
CA ASP A 221 -12.58 13.85 -11.71
C ASP A 221 -14.05 14.21 -11.46
N ASP A 222 -14.67 14.83 -12.46
CA ASP A 222 -16.06 15.28 -12.36
C ASP A 222 -17.07 14.24 -12.90
N ILE A 223 -16.62 13.10 -13.42
CA ILE A 223 -17.46 12.11 -14.08
C ILE A 223 -18.66 11.70 -13.23
N LEU A 224 -18.40 11.31 -11.97
CA LEU A 224 -19.49 10.93 -11.05
C LEU A 224 -20.36 12.14 -10.67
N MET A 225 -19.78 13.32 -10.57
CA MET A 225 -20.56 14.53 -10.25
C MET A 225 -21.52 14.89 -11.38
N ASP A 226 -21.06 14.80 -12.62
CA ASP A 226 -21.88 15.05 -13.82
C ASP A 226 -23.07 14.07 -13.88
N ASP A 227 -22.83 12.79 -13.57
CA ASP A 227 -23.88 11.78 -13.50
C ASP A 227 -24.87 12.03 -12.33
N LEU A 228 -24.38 12.49 -11.19
CA LEU A 228 -25.21 12.71 -9.99
C LEU A 228 -26.15 13.92 -10.14
N VAL A 229 -25.70 15.00 -10.76
CA VAL A 229 -26.55 16.19 -10.96
C VAL A 229 -27.74 15.93 -11.88
N GLU A 230 -27.70 14.82 -12.63
CA GLU A 230 -28.84 14.38 -13.47
C GLU A 230 -29.94 13.65 -12.69
N ILE A 231 -29.63 13.20 -11.47
CA ILE A 231 -30.56 12.37 -10.65
C ILE A 231 -30.93 12.99 -9.30
N CYS A 232 -30.22 14.02 -8.83
CA CYS A 232 -30.46 14.67 -7.53
C CYS A 232 -29.84 16.07 -7.45
N GLN A 233 -30.17 16.81 -6.39
CA GLN A 233 -29.47 18.06 -6.04
C GLN A 233 -28.14 17.72 -5.36
N CYS A 234 -27.08 17.49 -6.13
CA CYS A 234 -25.80 17.08 -5.58
C CYS A 234 -24.87 18.28 -5.29
N GLY A 235 -24.40 18.36 -4.04
CA GLY A 235 -23.37 19.27 -3.57
C GLY A 235 -22.03 18.56 -3.37
N ARG A 236 -21.00 18.91 -4.16
CA ARG A 236 -19.64 18.40 -3.97
C ARG A 236 -18.98 19.09 -2.79
N LEU A 237 -18.46 18.32 -1.85
CA LEU A 237 -17.65 18.79 -0.74
C LEU A 237 -16.18 18.38 -0.94
N ASN A 238 -15.33 19.37 -1.12
CA ASN A 238 -13.89 19.15 -1.18
C ASN A 238 -13.34 19.02 0.24
N VAL A 239 -13.23 17.80 0.76
CA VAL A 239 -12.80 17.53 2.14
C VAL A 239 -11.32 17.17 2.25
N TYR A 240 -10.65 16.82 1.15
CA TYR A 240 -9.22 16.61 1.11
C TYR A 240 -8.63 16.89 -0.28
N GLU A 241 -7.32 17.00 -0.32
CA GLU A 241 -6.55 17.08 -1.57
C GLU A 241 -5.46 16.01 -1.54
N ASN A 242 -5.32 15.30 -2.64
CA ASN A 242 -4.21 14.38 -2.81
C ASN A 242 -3.02 15.15 -3.40
N LYS A 243 -2.09 15.60 -2.55
CA LYS A 243 -0.91 16.40 -2.92
C LYS A 243 0.27 15.54 -3.29
N ALA A 244 1.02 15.96 -4.32
CA ALA A 244 2.31 15.37 -4.60
C ALA A 244 3.30 15.70 -3.47
N CYS A 245 4.18 14.76 -3.14
CA CYS A 245 5.30 14.95 -2.25
C CYS A 245 6.60 14.91 -3.05
N THR A 246 7.58 15.69 -2.63
CA THR A 246 8.97 15.48 -3.08
C THR A 246 9.45 14.16 -2.52
N TRP A 247 10.06 13.36 -3.36
CA TRP A 247 10.63 12.07 -2.99
C TRP A 247 12.06 11.95 -3.54
N ASN A 248 12.86 11.09 -2.93
CA ASN A 248 14.21 10.81 -3.38
C ASN A 248 14.51 9.32 -3.20
N LEU A 249 15.16 8.74 -4.21
CA LEU A 249 15.77 7.43 -4.16
C LEU A 249 17.27 7.62 -4.32
N GLN A 250 18.05 7.25 -3.30
CA GLN A 250 19.50 7.48 -3.28
C GLN A 250 20.21 6.89 -4.49
N ASP A 251 19.77 5.68 -4.92
CA ASP A 251 20.35 4.94 -6.04
C ASP A 251 19.43 4.92 -7.29
N GLY A 252 18.47 5.83 -7.36
CA GLY A 252 17.46 5.84 -8.42
C GLY A 252 16.62 4.55 -8.42
N PHE A 253 16.29 4.06 -9.62
CA PHE A 253 15.53 2.81 -9.78
C PHE A 253 16.40 1.56 -9.90
N SER A 254 17.72 1.69 -9.80
CA SER A 254 18.63 0.58 -9.99
C SER A 254 18.55 -0.46 -8.88
N GLY A 255 18.62 -1.73 -9.22
CA GLY A 255 18.71 -2.84 -8.29
C GLY A 255 17.40 -3.28 -7.65
N TYR A 256 16.24 -2.85 -8.16
CA TYR A 256 14.95 -3.42 -7.81
C TYR A 256 14.55 -4.50 -8.82
N ASP A 257 14.08 -5.65 -8.33
CA ASP A 257 13.45 -6.70 -9.14
C ASP A 257 12.07 -6.26 -9.64
N GLY A 258 11.38 -5.38 -8.88
CA GLY A 258 10.10 -4.85 -9.30
C GLY A 258 9.64 -3.59 -8.57
N ILE A 259 8.74 -2.84 -9.23
CA ILE A 259 8.05 -1.68 -8.68
C ILE A 259 6.55 -1.95 -8.70
N LEU A 260 5.89 -1.82 -7.54
CA LEU A 260 4.49 -2.20 -7.38
C LEU A 260 3.59 -0.98 -7.13
N PHE A 261 2.65 -0.75 -8.02
CA PHE A 261 1.75 0.41 -7.99
C PHE A 261 0.36 0.02 -7.50
N THR A 262 -0.05 0.64 -6.41
CA THR A 262 -1.35 0.39 -5.75
C THR A 262 -2.44 1.39 -6.14
N CYS A 263 -2.12 2.39 -6.96
CA CYS A 263 -3.06 3.34 -7.57
C CYS A 263 -2.41 4.08 -8.74
N ALA A 264 -3.22 4.61 -9.65
CA ALA A 264 -2.76 5.37 -10.82
C ALA A 264 -1.92 6.59 -10.43
N SER A 265 -2.36 7.36 -9.44
CA SER A 265 -1.65 8.56 -8.99
C SER A 265 -0.26 8.29 -8.42
N SER A 266 0.02 7.08 -7.91
CA SER A 266 1.38 6.71 -7.51
C SER A 266 2.30 6.48 -8.70
N ALA A 267 1.77 5.95 -9.82
CA ALA A 267 2.51 5.77 -11.06
C ALA A 267 2.80 7.12 -11.73
N GLU A 268 1.77 7.96 -11.87
CA GLU A 268 1.88 9.30 -12.45
C GLU A 268 2.92 10.17 -11.72
N ARG A 269 2.98 10.08 -10.38
CA ARG A 269 3.91 10.88 -9.58
C ARG A 269 5.31 10.31 -9.53
N LEU A 270 5.46 8.98 -9.51
CA LEU A 270 6.77 8.37 -9.53
C LEU A 270 7.47 8.59 -10.87
N PHE A 271 6.71 8.52 -11.97
CA PHE A 271 7.23 8.60 -13.32
C PHE A 271 6.97 9.95 -14.02
N GLY A 272 6.39 10.93 -13.32
CA GLY A 272 6.05 12.22 -13.91
C GLY A 272 7.22 12.97 -14.55
N ASP A 273 8.40 12.89 -13.95
CA ASP A 273 9.63 13.50 -14.43
C ASP A 273 10.59 12.49 -15.09
N VAL A 274 10.15 11.24 -15.30
CA VAL A 274 10.97 10.18 -15.91
C VAL A 274 10.62 10.08 -17.40
N SER A 275 11.63 10.14 -18.23
CA SER A 275 11.43 10.04 -19.69
C SER A 275 11.00 8.63 -20.11
N ARG A 276 10.27 8.52 -21.23
CA ARG A 276 9.88 7.23 -21.81
C ARG A 276 11.08 6.31 -22.11
N GLN A 277 12.23 6.91 -22.44
CA GLN A 277 13.45 6.15 -22.71
C GLN A 277 14.01 5.53 -21.45
N GLU A 278 14.01 6.27 -20.33
CA GLU A 278 14.45 5.77 -19.02
C GLU A 278 13.53 4.66 -18.50
N ILE A 279 12.21 4.76 -18.71
CA ILE A 279 11.26 3.71 -18.34
C ILE A 279 11.53 2.43 -19.14
N LYS A 280 11.77 2.53 -20.45
CA LYS A 280 12.13 1.37 -21.28
C LYS A 280 13.46 0.73 -20.88
N GLU A 281 14.42 1.53 -20.44
CA GLU A 281 15.69 0.99 -19.92
C GLU A 281 15.48 0.27 -18.59
N LEU A 282 14.64 0.86 -17.71
CA LEU A 282 14.26 0.27 -16.43
C LEU A 282 13.60 -1.11 -16.61
N GLU A 283 12.69 -1.25 -17.58
CA GLU A 283 11.97 -2.51 -17.86
C GLU A 283 12.87 -3.68 -18.26
N LYS A 284 14.13 -3.43 -18.64
CA LYS A 284 15.09 -4.50 -18.94
C LYS A 284 15.51 -5.30 -17.71
N SER A 285 15.51 -4.69 -16.54
CA SER A 285 15.94 -5.31 -15.27
C SER A 285 14.87 -5.30 -14.17
N THR A 286 13.82 -4.51 -14.30
CA THR A 286 12.82 -4.26 -13.26
C THR A 286 11.42 -4.50 -13.80
N ARG A 287 10.63 -5.32 -13.14
CA ARG A 287 9.22 -5.55 -13.49
C ARG A 287 8.33 -4.45 -12.94
N LEU A 288 7.34 -4.03 -13.71
CA LEU A 288 6.33 -3.08 -13.29
C LEU A 288 5.02 -3.82 -13.01
N TYR A 289 4.48 -3.65 -11.81
CA TYR A 289 3.27 -4.31 -11.36
C TYR A 289 2.16 -3.29 -11.08
N ALA A 290 0.97 -3.52 -11.60
CA ALA A 290 -0.21 -2.71 -11.39
C ALA A 290 -1.29 -3.47 -10.62
N ILE A 291 -1.90 -2.83 -9.63
CA ILE A 291 -2.99 -3.43 -8.85
C ILE A 291 -4.26 -3.66 -9.67
N GLY A 292 -4.42 -2.95 -10.78
CA GLY A 292 -5.58 -3.04 -11.66
C GLY A 292 -5.51 -2.09 -12.86
N PRO A 293 -6.58 -2.05 -13.69
CA PRO A 293 -6.57 -1.41 -15.01
C PRO A 293 -6.15 0.07 -15.00
N LYS A 294 -6.69 0.89 -14.09
CA LYS A 294 -6.34 2.33 -14.00
C LYS A 294 -4.86 2.56 -13.72
N SER A 295 -4.24 1.72 -12.88
CA SER A 295 -2.80 1.81 -12.58
C SER A 295 -1.95 1.34 -13.75
N ARG A 296 -2.39 0.31 -14.46
CA ARG A 296 -1.76 -0.17 -15.69
C ARG A 296 -1.79 0.91 -16.78
N GLU A 297 -2.96 1.49 -17.02
CA GLU A 297 -3.14 2.56 -18.00
C GLU A 297 -2.23 3.78 -17.71
N ALA A 298 -2.08 4.15 -16.44
CA ALA A 298 -1.18 5.22 -16.04
C ALA A 298 0.30 4.90 -16.36
N LEU A 299 0.72 3.65 -16.15
CA LEU A 299 2.07 3.19 -16.48
C LEU A 299 2.30 3.16 -18.01
N GLU A 300 1.34 2.67 -18.77
CA GLU A 300 1.40 2.65 -20.24
C GLU A 300 1.46 4.09 -20.82
N LYS A 301 0.69 5.02 -20.26
CA LYS A 301 0.77 6.46 -20.61
C LYS A 301 2.15 7.05 -20.30
N ALA A 302 2.77 6.66 -19.19
CA ALA A 302 4.13 7.06 -18.85
C ALA A 302 5.18 6.48 -19.82
N GLY A 303 4.88 5.41 -20.54
CA GLY A 303 5.75 4.80 -21.55
C GLY A 303 6.18 3.37 -21.26
N ALA A 304 5.60 2.73 -20.25
CA ALA A 304 5.83 1.32 -19.97
C ALA A 304 5.29 0.45 -21.12
N SER A 305 6.05 -0.58 -21.49
CA SER A 305 5.71 -1.51 -22.57
C SER A 305 5.19 -2.84 -22.04
N TYR A 306 5.61 -3.22 -20.84
CA TYR A 306 5.20 -4.45 -20.18
C TYR A 306 4.83 -4.21 -18.72
N VAL A 307 3.55 -4.39 -18.40
CA VAL A 307 3.02 -4.21 -17.05
C VAL A 307 2.29 -5.47 -16.63
N VAL A 308 2.69 -6.06 -15.51
CA VAL A 308 1.98 -7.19 -14.90
C VAL A 308 0.80 -6.65 -14.11
N GLU A 309 -0.41 -6.99 -14.51
CA GLU A 309 -1.63 -6.59 -13.82
C GLU A 309 -2.10 -7.71 -12.87
N ALA A 310 -2.47 -7.34 -11.66
CA ALA A 310 -3.03 -8.27 -10.70
C ALA A 310 -4.40 -8.81 -11.18
N SER A 311 -4.62 -10.11 -11.04
CA SER A 311 -5.89 -10.77 -11.39
C SER A 311 -7.08 -10.30 -10.54
N LYS A 312 -6.80 -9.77 -9.36
CA LYS A 312 -7.79 -9.13 -8.45
C LYS A 312 -7.23 -7.79 -7.99
N ASN A 313 -8.06 -6.75 -8.05
CA ASN A 313 -7.68 -5.39 -7.62
C ASN A 313 -7.60 -5.28 -6.08
N THR A 314 -6.68 -6.06 -5.50
CA THR A 314 -6.40 -6.10 -4.05
C THR A 314 -4.89 -6.21 -3.81
N TYR A 315 -4.44 -5.87 -2.60
CA TYR A 315 -3.03 -6.04 -2.24
C TYR A 315 -2.59 -7.51 -2.29
N GLU A 316 -3.47 -8.42 -1.91
CA GLU A 316 -3.26 -9.86 -2.02
C GLU A 316 -3.15 -10.32 -3.47
N GLY A 317 -4.00 -9.78 -4.37
CA GLY A 317 -3.92 -10.07 -5.81
C GLY A 317 -2.60 -9.59 -6.41
N LEU A 318 -2.16 -8.37 -6.06
CA LEU A 318 -0.88 -7.83 -6.52
C LEU A 318 0.32 -8.61 -5.94
N PHE A 319 0.23 -9.04 -4.69
CA PHE A 319 1.23 -9.91 -4.08
C PHE A 319 1.31 -11.28 -4.79
N HIS A 320 0.18 -11.90 -5.14
CA HIS A 320 0.16 -13.16 -5.91
C HIS A 320 0.78 -12.99 -7.30
N ALA A 321 0.52 -11.88 -8.00
CA ALA A 321 1.16 -11.59 -9.28
C ALA A 321 2.69 -11.55 -9.18
N VAL A 322 3.24 -11.04 -8.07
CA VAL A 322 4.69 -11.06 -7.82
C VAL A 322 5.21 -12.49 -7.63
N LEU A 323 4.46 -13.35 -6.91
CA LEU A 323 4.89 -14.74 -6.69
C LEU A 323 4.85 -15.56 -7.97
N GLU A 324 3.86 -15.36 -8.83
CA GLU A 324 3.71 -16.06 -10.11
C GLU A 324 4.85 -15.73 -11.08
N GLU A 325 5.26 -14.46 -11.17
CA GLU A 325 6.39 -14.02 -12.00
C GLU A 325 7.77 -14.36 -11.39
N GLY A 326 7.86 -14.44 -10.07
CA GLY A 326 9.13 -14.69 -9.36
C GLY A 326 9.54 -16.16 -9.30
N VAL A 327 8.66 -17.07 -9.72
CA VAL A 327 8.91 -18.54 -9.76
C VAL A 327 9.32 -19.00 -11.16
N LEU A 328 9.23 -18.15 -12.17
CA LEU A 328 9.74 -18.38 -13.54
C LEU A 328 11.15 -17.82 -13.70
#